data_97593f94c501710c7e8cc72bc62cf2c2
#
_entry.id   97593f94c501710c7e8cc72bc62cf2c2
#
_cell.length_a   1.000
_cell.length_b   1.000
_cell.length_c   1.000
_cell.angle_alpha   90.00
_cell.angle_beta   90.00
_cell.angle_gamma   90.00
#
_symmetry.space_group_name_H-M   'P 1'
#
loop_
_entity.id
_entity.type
_entity.pdbx_description
1 polymer ?
#
loop_
_entity_poly.entity_id
_entity_poly.type
_entity_poly.pdbx_seq_one_letter_code
_entity_poly.pdbx_strand_id
1 'polypeptide(L)'
;MINREIFEKLTPVTEEESAILRGKGVDKSIYTTTGGNIIRSKKLLVEGKLISIRKHTRFVHFPEHTHDYIEAVYMCSGETTHIINGKKIKLCEGELLFLGQNAKQEILPAAKEDIAINFIIQPAFFDKTLEMLGAEETPIKNFLINSLFDSDYQGYLHFKVANVLPVQNLIENLIWTLTSNTWGKRNINQTTMGLLFMQLLNHTDKLSHESREDKAIMDIFRYIEENYRDGSLTDAAKLLHYDFYWLSHEIKNRTGKTYTEHLQEKRLSQAAFLLKNTPLSVEEIAIAVGYENKSYFHRIFTEKFGTTPKKFRDVGNV
;
A
#
# COMPACT_ATOMS: atom_id res chain seq x y z
N MET A 1 5.71 0.13 -20.72
CA MET A 1 4.56 0.44 -21.60
C MET A 1 3.51 -0.63 -21.39
N ILE A 2 2.27 -0.23 -21.13
CA ILE A 2 1.13 -1.17 -21.00
C ILE A 2 0.91 -1.95 -22.31
N ASN A 3 0.38 -3.18 -22.21
CA ASN A 3 0.06 -4.01 -23.36
C ASN A 3 -0.81 -3.24 -24.39
N ARG A 4 -0.48 -3.37 -25.67
CA ARG A 4 -1.11 -2.62 -26.76
C ARG A 4 -2.63 -2.85 -26.85
N GLU A 5 -3.09 -4.07 -26.67
CA GLU A 5 -4.53 -4.39 -26.73
C GLU A 5 -5.31 -3.72 -25.59
N ILE A 6 -4.72 -3.66 -24.37
CA ILE A 6 -5.30 -2.93 -23.25
C ILE A 6 -5.35 -1.44 -23.57
N PHE A 7 -4.26 -0.88 -24.09
CA PHE A 7 -4.16 0.54 -24.41
C PHE A 7 -5.20 0.97 -25.47
N GLU A 8 -5.35 0.19 -26.55
CA GLU A 8 -6.34 0.44 -27.60
C GLU A 8 -7.79 0.45 -27.08
N LYS A 9 -8.10 -0.35 -26.04
CA LYS A 9 -9.42 -0.35 -25.36
C LYS A 9 -9.63 0.90 -24.47
N LEU A 10 -8.56 1.51 -23.97
CA LEU A 10 -8.62 2.64 -23.05
C LEU A 10 -8.57 4.01 -23.75
N THR A 11 -8.01 4.10 -24.95
CA THR A 11 -7.81 5.35 -25.69
C THR A 11 -9.12 6.04 -26.12
N PRO A 12 -10.18 5.35 -26.56
CA PRO A 12 -11.39 6.00 -27.04
C PRO A 12 -12.02 6.95 -26.02
N VAL A 13 -12.55 8.05 -26.50
CA VAL A 13 -13.32 9.00 -25.69
C VAL A 13 -14.61 8.34 -25.21
N THR A 14 -14.89 8.42 -23.91
CA THR A 14 -16.11 7.87 -23.32
C THR A 14 -17.33 8.78 -23.60
N GLU A 15 -18.55 8.28 -23.32
CA GLU A 15 -19.77 9.10 -23.43
C GLU A 15 -19.73 10.30 -22.49
N GLU A 16 -19.23 10.10 -21.25
CA GLU A 16 -19.04 11.16 -20.28
C GLU A 16 -18.03 12.21 -20.77
N GLU A 17 -16.87 11.77 -21.25
CA GLU A 17 -15.85 12.66 -21.82
C GLU A 17 -16.38 13.41 -23.06
N SER A 18 -17.21 12.76 -23.89
CA SER A 18 -17.87 13.40 -25.03
C SER A 18 -18.85 14.48 -24.60
N ALA A 19 -19.55 14.30 -23.48
CA ALA A 19 -20.43 15.31 -22.91
C ALA A 19 -19.64 16.49 -22.36
N ILE A 20 -18.51 16.22 -21.68
CA ILE A 20 -17.57 17.22 -21.16
C ILE A 20 -17.01 18.08 -22.30
N LEU A 21 -16.55 17.46 -23.38
CA LEU A 21 -16.03 18.18 -24.56
C LEU A 21 -17.08 19.06 -25.24
N ARG A 22 -18.38 18.77 -25.05
CA ARG A 22 -19.50 19.61 -25.49
C ARG A 22 -19.88 20.70 -24.48
N GLY A 23 -19.05 20.92 -23.44
CA GLY A 23 -19.26 22.01 -22.47
C GLY A 23 -20.07 21.62 -21.22
N LYS A 24 -20.38 20.32 -21.01
CA LYS A 24 -20.96 19.85 -19.75
C LYS A 24 -19.87 19.71 -18.70
N GLY A 25 -20.21 19.99 -17.44
CA GLY A 25 -19.35 19.67 -16.29
C GLY A 25 -19.44 18.20 -15.90
N VAL A 26 -18.77 17.84 -14.81
CA VAL A 26 -18.86 16.50 -14.21
C VAL A 26 -20.30 16.21 -13.80
N ASP A 27 -20.85 15.12 -14.28
CA ASP A 27 -22.18 14.66 -13.85
C ASP A 27 -22.07 13.92 -12.50
N LYS A 28 -22.31 14.66 -11.41
CA LYS A 28 -22.24 14.11 -10.06
C LYS A 28 -23.19 12.94 -9.79
N SER A 29 -24.27 12.79 -10.57
CA SER A 29 -25.23 11.69 -10.40
C SER A 29 -24.63 10.32 -10.69
N ILE A 30 -23.57 10.26 -11.51
CA ILE A 30 -22.82 9.04 -11.81
C ILE A 30 -22.08 8.54 -10.56
N TYR A 31 -21.66 9.46 -9.67
CA TYR A 31 -20.70 9.22 -8.59
C TYR A 31 -21.32 9.20 -7.21
N THR A 32 -22.32 10.05 -6.97
CA THR A 32 -22.88 10.27 -5.63
C THR A 32 -24.36 9.90 -5.57
N THR A 33 -24.88 9.61 -4.37
CA THR A 33 -26.31 9.29 -4.17
C THR A 33 -27.16 10.51 -3.81
N THR A 34 -26.56 11.52 -3.17
CA THR A 34 -27.27 12.67 -2.57
C THR A 34 -26.66 14.02 -2.94
N GLY A 35 -25.85 14.08 -4.01
CA GLY A 35 -25.20 15.33 -4.42
C GLY A 35 -24.04 15.80 -3.52
N GLY A 36 -23.64 14.99 -2.54
CA GLY A 36 -22.48 15.28 -1.66
C GLY A 36 -21.12 15.08 -2.38
N ASN A 37 -20.04 15.28 -1.61
CA ASN A 37 -18.67 15.12 -2.12
C ASN A 37 -18.07 13.72 -1.87
N ILE A 38 -18.87 12.73 -1.49
CA ILE A 38 -18.42 11.36 -1.29
C ILE A 38 -18.79 10.53 -2.51
N ILE A 39 -17.80 10.03 -3.23
CA ILE A 39 -17.98 9.07 -4.33
C ILE A 39 -18.32 7.71 -3.73
N ARG A 40 -19.45 7.14 -4.18
CA ARG A 40 -20.00 5.90 -3.61
C ARG A 40 -19.65 4.69 -4.48
N SER A 41 -19.02 3.71 -3.88
CA SER A 41 -18.74 2.42 -4.52
C SER A 41 -19.99 1.77 -5.13
N LYS A 42 -21.15 1.87 -4.47
CA LYS A 42 -22.45 1.36 -4.98
C LYS A 42 -22.86 1.93 -6.34
N LYS A 43 -22.31 3.08 -6.74
CA LYS A 43 -22.55 3.67 -8.07
C LYS A 43 -21.62 3.11 -9.14
N LEU A 44 -20.44 2.65 -8.75
CA LEU A 44 -19.33 2.28 -9.64
C LEU A 44 -19.08 0.77 -9.69
N LEU A 45 -19.54 0.03 -8.68
CA LEU A 45 -19.42 -1.42 -8.61
C LEU A 45 -20.76 -2.10 -8.96
N VAL A 46 -20.68 -3.15 -9.75
CA VAL A 46 -21.80 -4.07 -9.92
C VAL A 46 -22.03 -4.81 -8.60
N GLU A 47 -23.28 -5.03 -8.22
CA GLU A 47 -23.66 -5.74 -7.01
C GLU A 47 -22.94 -7.08 -6.86
N GLY A 48 -22.37 -7.33 -5.67
CA GLY A 48 -21.59 -8.53 -5.36
C GLY A 48 -20.12 -8.51 -5.84
N LYS A 49 -19.68 -7.48 -6.56
CA LYS A 49 -18.26 -7.32 -6.90
C LYS A 49 -17.53 -6.49 -5.85
N LEU A 50 -16.30 -6.90 -5.54
CA LEU A 50 -15.43 -6.22 -4.59
C LEU A 50 -14.38 -5.32 -5.26
N ILE A 51 -14.22 -5.45 -6.57
CA ILE A 51 -13.30 -4.65 -7.38
C ILE A 51 -13.87 -4.42 -8.77
N SER A 52 -13.64 -3.23 -9.30
CA SER A 52 -13.82 -2.89 -10.71
C SER A 52 -12.75 -1.91 -11.16
N ILE A 53 -12.68 -1.70 -12.47
CA ILE A 53 -11.87 -0.62 -13.05
C ILE A 53 -12.75 0.34 -13.82
N ARG A 54 -12.30 1.58 -13.86
CA ARG A 54 -12.89 2.64 -14.66
C ARG A 54 -11.75 3.45 -15.31
N LYS A 55 -11.96 3.89 -16.53
CA LYS A 55 -11.07 4.88 -17.15
C LYS A 55 -11.14 6.19 -16.36
N HIS A 56 -9.99 6.78 -16.11
CA HIS A 56 -9.88 8.11 -15.50
C HIS A 56 -10.51 9.15 -16.43
N THR A 57 -11.37 10.01 -15.89
CA THR A 57 -12.09 11.02 -16.68
C THR A 57 -11.17 12.17 -17.03
N ARG A 58 -11.03 12.44 -18.34
CA ARG A 58 -10.17 13.51 -18.88
C ARG A 58 -10.96 14.80 -19.14
N PHE A 59 -10.24 15.88 -19.49
CA PHE A 59 -10.76 17.15 -20.02
C PHE A 59 -11.50 18.05 -19.04
N VAL A 60 -11.62 17.64 -17.78
CA VAL A 60 -12.40 18.38 -16.79
C VAL A 60 -11.69 18.42 -15.45
N HIS A 61 -11.88 19.53 -14.74
CA HIS A 61 -11.53 19.62 -13.33
C HIS A 61 -12.55 18.82 -12.51
N PHE A 62 -12.07 17.84 -11.75
CA PHE A 62 -12.90 17.08 -10.82
C PHE A 62 -12.71 17.67 -9.41
N PRO A 63 -13.77 18.26 -8.81
CA PRO A 63 -13.65 19.00 -7.55
C PRO A 63 -13.32 18.07 -6.38
N GLU A 64 -12.88 18.65 -5.25
CA GLU A 64 -12.53 17.91 -4.03
C GLU A 64 -13.64 16.96 -3.61
N HIS A 65 -13.25 15.71 -3.38
CA HIS A 65 -14.12 14.61 -2.99
C HIS A 65 -13.36 13.59 -2.15
N THR A 66 -14.10 12.68 -1.52
CA THR A 66 -13.58 11.48 -0.82
C THR A 66 -14.29 10.25 -1.35
N HIS A 67 -13.86 9.05 -0.92
CA HIS A 67 -14.40 7.77 -1.35
C HIS A 67 -14.86 6.94 -0.14
N ASP A 68 -15.86 6.06 -0.34
CA ASP A 68 -16.20 4.99 0.62
C ASP A 68 -15.51 3.65 0.28
N TYR A 69 -14.44 3.71 -0.52
CA TYR A 69 -13.63 2.58 -0.99
C TYR A 69 -12.16 3.00 -1.07
N ILE A 70 -11.27 2.03 -1.27
CA ILE A 70 -9.86 2.29 -1.58
C ILE A 70 -9.76 2.51 -3.08
N GLU A 71 -9.24 3.67 -3.50
CA GLU A 71 -8.93 3.93 -4.89
C GLU A 71 -7.47 3.62 -5.19
N ALA A 72 -7.21 2.96 -6.33
CA ALA A 72 -5.86 2.91 -6.88
C ALA A 72 -5.89 3.49 -8.30
N VAL A 73 -5.01 4.45 -8.57
CA VAL A 73 -4.86 5.07 -9.90
C VAL A 73 -3.55 4.59 -10.51
N TYR A 74 -3.62 3.97 -11.68
CA TYR A 74 -2.46 3.59 -12.47
C TYR A 74 -2.38 4.41 -13.75
N MET A 75 -1.24 5.04 -13.97
CA MET A 75 -0.99 5.87 -15.16
C MET A 75 -0.48 5.02 -16.31
N CYS A 76 -1.31 4.83 -17.32
CA CYS A 76 -1.00 4.00 -18.50
C CYS A 76 -0.16 4.74 -19.55
N SER A 77 -0.36 6.06 -19.67
CA SER A 77 0.35 6.93 -20.60
C SER A 77 0.18 8.38 -20.19
N GLY A 78 1.20 9.21 -20.38
CA GLY A 78 1.17 10.64 -20.07
C GLY A 78 1.26 10.90 -18.56
N GLU A 79 0.47 11.87 -18.08
CA GLU A 79 0.52 12.29 -16.67
C GLU A 79 -0.81 12.87 -16.20
N THR A 80 -1.10 12.74 -14.90
CA THR A 80 -2.22 13.41 -14.25
C THR A 80 -1.77 14.16 -13.01
N THR A 81 -2.47 15.22 -12.67
CA THR A 81 -2.19 15.99 -11.45
C THR A 81 -3.36 15.86 -10.49
N HIS A 82 -3.07 15.37 -9.30
CA HIS A 82 -3.98 15.23 -8.19
C HIS A 82 -3.60 16.21 -7.08
N ILE A 83 -4.58 16.78 -6.38
CA ILE A 83 -4.37 17.50 -5.13
C ILE A 83 -4.95 16.61 -4.04
N ILE A 84 -4.08 16.03 -3.21
CA ILE A 84 -4.48 15.09 -2.16
C ILE A 84 -4.19 15.74 -0.80
N ASN A 85 -5.24 15.92 0.01
CA ASN A 85 -5.14 16.60 1.30
C ASN A 85 -4.45 17.98 1.20
N GLY A 86 -4.75 18.73 0.10
CA GLY A 86 -4.16 20.03 -0.18
C GLY A 86 -2.76 19.99 -0.82
N LYS A 87 -2.17 18.81 -1.04
CA LYS A 87 -0.84 18.65 -1.66
C LYS A 87 -0.94 18.23 -3.11
N LYS A 88 -0.17 18.90 -3.96
CA LYS A 88 -0.13 18.62 -5.40
C LYS A 88 0.80 17.44 -5.70
N ILE A 89 0.24 16.39 -6.32
CA ILE A 89 0.94 15.18 -6.74
C ILE A 89 0.81 15.02 -8.24
N LYS A 90 1.94 14.86 -8.90
CA LYS A 90 2.01 14.50 -10.30
C LYS A 90 2.22 13.01 -10.42
N LEU A 91 1.28 12.33 -11.05
CA LEU A 91 1.33 10.89 -11.34
C LEU A 91 1.74 10.71 -12.79
N CYS A 92 2.88 10.07 -13.04
CA CYS A 92 3.46 9.86 -14.36
C CYS A 92 3.27 8.42 -14.85
N GLU A 93 3.47 8.20 -16.16
CA GLU A 93 3.36 6.87 -16.80
C GLU A 93 4.10 5.77 -16.00
N GLY A 94 3.41 4.66 -15.77
CA GLY A 94 3.91 3.50 -15.02
C GLY A 94 3.90 3.68 -13.49
N GLU A 95 3.45 4.81 -12.98
CA GLU A 95 3.33 5.05 -11.54
C GLU A 95 1.96 4.62 -11.01
N LEU A 96 1.92 4.32 -9.72
CA LEU A 96 0.75 3.81 -9.01
C LEU A 96 0.48 4.65 -7.76
N LEU A 97 -0.76 5.13 -7.64
CA LEU A 97 -1.23 5.92 -6.51
C LEU A 97 -2.39 5.20 -5.83
N PHE A 98 -2.24 4.88 -4.54
CA PHE A 98 -3.35 4.41 -3.71
C PHE A 98 -3.86 5.53 -2.81
N LEU A 99 -5.17 5.59 -2.65
CA LEU A 99 -5.85 6.50 -1.72
C LEU A 99 -6.72 5.69 -0.76
N GLY A 100 -6.56 5.96 0.53
CA GLY A 100 -7.45 5.47 1.57
C GLY A 100 -8.84 6.11 1.48
N GLN A 101 -9.82 5.55 2.18
CA GLN A 101 -11.24 5.95 2.08
C GLN A 101 -11.49 7.43 2.38
N ASN A 102 -10.75 8.05 3.28
CA ASN A 102 -10.96 9.43 3.72
C ASN A 102 -9.98 10.45 3.13
N ALA A 103 -9.10 10.00 2.22
CA ALA A 103 -8.22 10.91 1.51
C ALA A 103 -9.04 11.89 0.66
N LYS A 104 -8.83 13.18 0.87
CA LYS A 104 -9.45 14.23 0.04
C LYS A 104 -8.68 14.36 -1.26
N GLN A 105 -9.37 14.17 -2.37
CA GLN A 105 -8.77 14.23 -3.69
C GLN A 105 -9.48 15.27 -4.55
N GLU A 106 -8.69 16.09 -5.23
CA GLU A 106 -9.10 16.97 -6.32
C GLU A 106 -8.24 16.61 -7.53
N ILE A 107 -8.81 16.64 -8.75
CA ILE A 107 -8.10 16.23 -9.95
C ILE A 107 -8.14 17.36 -10.96
N LEU A 108 -6.95 17.77 -11.41
CA LEU A 108 -6.83 18.78 -12.47
C LEU A 108 -7.15 18.17 -13.85
N PRO A 109 -7.57 18.99 -14.82
CA PRO A 109 -7.90 18.48 -16.15
C PRO A 109 -6.73 17.73 -16.79
N ALA A 110 -6.99 16.51 -17.25
CA ALA A 110 -6.05 15.69 -18.01
C ALA A 110 -6.24 15.91 -19.52
N ALA A 111 -5.16 15.81 -20.29
CA ALA A 111 -5.17 15.94 -21.73
C ALA A 111 -5.66 14.65 -22.43
N LYS A 112 -5.81 14.69 -23.74
CA LYS A 112 -6.30 13.56 -24.54
C LYS A 112 -5.41 12.32 -24.44
N GLU A 113 -4.10 12.53 -24.36
CA GLU A 113 -3.10 11.47 -24.35
C GLU A 113 -2.81 10.95 -22.92
N ASP A 114 -3.38 11.60 -21.90
CA ASP A 114 -3.24 11.20 -20.50
C ASP A 114 -4.24 10.08 -20.19
N ILE A 115 -3.77 8.86 -20.24
CA ILE A 115 -4.59 7.66 -20.04
C ILE A 115 -4.28 7.04 -18.69
N ALA A 116 -5.24 7.05 -17.78
CA ALA A 116 -5.13 6.36 -16.50
C ALA A 116 -6.34 5.46 -16.24
N ILE A 117 -6.16 4.52 -15.32
CA ILE A 117 -7.20 3.61 -14.83
C ILE A 117 -7.36 3.82 -13.33
N ASN A 118 -8.61 3.97 -12.90
CA ASN A 118 -8.99 3.96 -11.51
C ASN A 118 -9.53 2.56 -11.14
N PHE A 119 -8.91 1.93 -10.16
CA PHE A 119 -9.44 0.73 -9.51
C PHE A 119 -10.31 1.15 -8.34
N ILE A 120 -11.54 0.70 -8.33
CA ILE A 120 -12.52 0.89 -7.25
C ILE A 120 -12.50 -0.39 -6.42
N ILE A 121 -12.01 -0.34 -5.19
CA ILE A 121 -11.69 -1.54 -4.41
C ILE A 121 -12.35 -1.45 -3.03
N GLN A 122 -13.26 -2.39 -2.76
CA GLN A 122 -13.81 -2.55 -1.41
C GLN A 122 -12.74 -3.08 -0.45
N PRO A 123 -12.66 -2.61 0.81
CA PRO A 123 -11.69 -3.12 1.78
C PRO A 123 -11.68 -4.64 1.90
N ALA A 124 -12.83 -5.30 1.90
CA ALA A 124 -12.96 -6.76 1.93
C ALA A 124 -12.30 -7.50 0.75
N PHE A 125 -11.94 -6.80 -0.33
CA PHE A 125 -11.18 -7.40 -1.42
C PHE A 125 -9.74 -7.77 -0.99
N PHE A 126 -9.19 -7.03 -0.04
CA PHE A 126 -7.82 -7.20 0.46
C PHE A 126 -7.65 -8.33 1.48
N ASP A 127 -8.73 -8.98 1.95
CA ASP A 127 -8.65 -10.04 2.96
C ASP A 127 -7.59 -11.10 2.58
N LYS A 128 -7.63 -11.59 1.33
CA LYS A 128 -6.64 -12.54 0.82
C LYS A 128 -5.24 -11.93 0.68
N THR A 129 -5.13 -10.66 0.32
CA THR A 129 -3.86 -9.94 0.27
C THR A 129 -3.23 -9.90 1.67
N LEU A 130 -4.00 -9.55 2.69
CA LEU A 130 -3.54 -9.49 4.08
C LEU A 130 -3.12 -10.88 4.58
N GLU A 131 -3.87 -11.92 4.23
CA GLU A 131 -3.52 -13.31 4.52
C GLU A 131 -2.19 -13.71 3.85
N MET A 132 -2.01 -13.38 2.56
CA MET A 132 -0.78 -13.66 1.81
C MET A 132 0.44 -12.91 2.33
N LEU A 133 0.27 -11.70 2.86
CA LEU A 133 1.33 -10.93 3.51
C LEU A 133 1.78 -11.57 4.84
N GLY A 134 1.07 -12.60 5.27
CA GLY A 134 1.42 -13.40 6.45
C GLY A 134 1.16 -12.70 7.78
N ALA A 135 1.28 -13.47 8.85
CA ALA A 135 1.11 -12.98 10.22
C ALA A 135 2.34 -12.19 10.74
N GLU A 136 3.41 -12.12 9.95
CA GLU A 136 4.60 -11.36 10.33
C GLU A 136 4.28 -9.87 10.33
N GLU A 137 4.26 -9.27 11.51
CA GLU A 137 4.07 -7.83 11.69
C GLU A 137 5.41 -7.13 11.57
N THR A 138 5.66 -6.47 10.44
CA THR A 138 6.82 -5.62 10.27
C THR A 138 6.38 -4.14 10.30
N PRO A 139 7.25 -3.24 10.80
CA PRO A 139 6.93 -1.81 10.87
C PRO A 139 6.49 -1.24 9.51
N ILE A 140 7.17 -1.64 8.45
CA ILE A 140 6.89 -1.17 7.10
C ILE A 140 5.54 -1.67 6.57
N LYS A 141 5.21 -2.94 6.82
CA LYS A 141 3.91 -3.53 6.47
C LYS A 141 2.78 -2.82 7.20
N ASN A 142 2.94 -2.61 8.52
CA ASN A 142 1.95 -1.93 9.34
C ASN A 142 1.74 -0.48 8.87
N PHE A 143 2.81 0.23 8.50
CA PHE A 143 2.69 1.57 7.93
C PHE A 143 1.85 1.58 6.64
N LEU A 144 2.14 0.69 5.68
CA LEU A 144 1.40 0.61 4.42
C LEU A 144 -0.08 0.22 4.63
N ILE A 145 -0.34 -0.73 5.53
CA ILE A 145 -1.70 -1.16 5.88
C ILE A 145 -2.47 0.00 6.52
N ASN A 146 -1.91 0.65 7.54
CA ASN A 146 -2.58 1.75 8.23
C ASN A 146 -2.86 2.91 7.28
N SER A 147 -1.95 3.20 6.34
CA SER A 147 -2.13 4.26 5.35
C SER A 147 -3.37 4.06 4.46
N LEU A 148 -3.84 2.83 4.28
CA LEU A 148 -4.96 2.50 3.39
C LEU A 148 -6.24 2.15 4.14
N PHE A 149 -6.15 1.50 5.30
CA PHE A 149 -7.29 0.88 5.97
C PHE A 149 -7.72 1.59 7.25
N ASP A 150 -6.85 2.42 7.85
CA ASP A 150 -7.22 3.19 9.02
C ASP A 150 -8.18 4.32 8.62
N SER A 151 -9.41 4.28 9.16
CA SER A 151 -10.44 5.29 8.87
C SER A 151 -10.09 6.68 9.40
N ASP A 152 -9.24 6.77 10.42
CA ASP A 152 -8.80 8.03 10.99
C ASP A 152 -7.59 8.61 10.26
N TYR A 153 -6.97 7.83 9.39
CA TYR A 153 -5.83 8.22 8.59
C TYR A 153 -6.25 8.59 7.16
N GLN A 154 -6.07 9.85 6.79
CA GLN A 154 -6.33 10.35 5.43
C GLN A 154 -5.13 10.07 4.51
N GLY A 155 -4.67 8.82 4.48
CA GLY A 155 -3.43 8.45 3.83
C GLY A 155 -3.55 8.18 2.34
N TYR A 156 -2.41 8.31 1.67
CA TYR A 156 -2.19 7.81 0.32
C TYR A 156 -0.78 7.25 0.18
N LEU A 157 -0.58 6.41 -0.83
CA LEU A 157 0.71 5.81 -1.16
C LEU A 157 0.98 6.03 -2.65
N HIS A 158 2.03 6.77 -2.98
CA HIS A 158 2.45 7.02 -4.35
C HIS A 158 3.76 6.27 -4.66
N PHE A 159 3.68 5.24 -5.50
CA PHE A 159 4.80 4.40 -5.90
C PHE A 159 5.31 4.77 -7.30
N LYS A 160 6.58 5.18 -7.39
CA LYS A 160 7.30 5.46 -8.64
C LYS A 160 7.92 4.19 -9.22
N VAL A 161 7.07 3.28 -9.67
CA VAL A 161 7.44 1.90 -10.04
C VAL A 161 7.45 1.65 -11.56
N ALA A 162 7.52 2.69 -12.37
CA ALA A 162 7.53 2.59 -13.83
C ALA A 162 8.58 1.59 -14.37
N ASN A 163 9.74 1.50 -13.72
CA ASN A 163 10.84 0.62 -14.12
C ASN A 163 10.88 -0.73 -13.36
N VAL A 164 9.83 -1.06 -12.61
CA VAL A 164 9.75 -2.31 -11.84
C VAL A 164 8.90 -3.32 -12.59
N LEU A 165 9.52 -4.10 -13.46
CA LEU A 165 8.85 -5.05 -14.37
C LEU A 165 7.84 -5.97 -13.66
N PRO A 166 8.14 -6.61 -12.50
CA PRO A 166 7.17 -7.44 -11.80
C PRO A 166 5.89 -6.68 -11.41
N VAL A 167 6.02 -5.44 -10.96
CA VAL A 167 4.87 -4.58 -10.60
C VAL A 167 4.05 -4.26 -11.84
N GLN A 168 4.68 -3.87 -12.95
CA GLN A 168 4.02 -3.56 -14.22
C GLN A 168 3.23 -4.77 -14.74
N ASN A 169 3.82 -5.95 -14.75
CA ASN A 169 3.17 -7.18 -15.20
C ASN A 169 1.95 -7.55 -14.34
N LEU A 170 2.03 -7.36 -13.02
CA LEU A 170 0.92 -7.66 -12.12
C LEU A 170 -0.24 -6.68 -12.29
N ILE A 171 0.04 -5.40 -12.53
CA ILE A 171 -0.97 -4.39 -12.84
C ILE A 171 -1.66 -4.71 -14.19
N GLU A 172 -0.88 -5.05 -15.22
CA GLU A 172 -1.44 -5.45 -16.51
C GLU A 172 -2.34 -6.69 -16.39
N ASN A 173 -1.93 -7.69 -15.61
CA ASN A 173 -2.74 -8.88 -15.32
C ASN A 173 -4.07 -8.52 -14.65
N LEU A 174 -4.06 -7.60 -13.68
CA LEU A 174 -5.29 -7.12 -13.03
C LEU A 174 -6.22 -6.45 -14.05
N ILE A 175 -5.69 -5.53 -14.86
CA ILE A 175 -6.45 -4.82 -15.89
C ILE A 175 -7.04 -5.81 -16.89
N TRP A 176 -6.21 -6.73 -17.40
CA TRP A 176 -6.65 -7.76 -18.37
C TRP A 176 -7.79 -8.60 -17.81
N THR A 177 -7.60 -9.15 -16.60
CA THR A 177 -8.60 -10.02 -15.97
C THR A 177 -9.89 -9.29 -15.64
N LEU A 178 -9.82 -8.01 -15.26
CA LEU A 178 -11.01 -7.20 -14.96
C LEU A 178 -11.78 -6.78 -16.24
N THR A 179 -11.08 -6.62 -17.35
CA THR A 179 -11.70 -6.24 -18.65
C THR A 179 -12.13 -7.42 -19.50
N SER A 180 -11.54 -8.60 -19.32
CA SER A 180 -11.84 -9.81 -20.09
C SER A 180 -12.96 -10.66 -19.46
N ASN A 181 -13.47 -11.65 -20.18
CA ASN A 181 -14.45 -12.60 -19.67
C ASN A 181 -13.78 -13.89 -19.15
N THR A 182 -12.91 -13.76 -18.14
CA THR A 182 -12.12 -14.86 -17.57
C THR A 182 -12.91 -15.61 -16.50
N TRP A 183 -12.82 -16.94 -16.48
CA TRP A 183 -13.35 -17.78 -15.40
C TRP A 183 -12.49 -17.62 -14.12
N GLY A 184 -13.12 -17.66 -12.94
CA GLY A 184 -12.38 -17.57 -11.66
C GLY A 184 -11.77 -16.20 -11.34
N LYS A 185 -12.22 -15.12 -11.98
CA LYS A 185 -11.71 -13.74 -11.84
C LYS A 185 -11.44 -13.30 -10.41
N ARG A 186 -12.32 -13.62 -9.47
CA ARG A 186 -12.18 -13.16 -8.09
C ARG A 186 -10.89 -13.67 -7.47
N ASN A 187 -10.66 -14.98 -7.54
CA ASN A 187 -9.45 -15.58 -6.95
C ASN A 187 -8.18 -15.13 -7.66
N ILE A 188 -8.21 -15.03 -8.99
CA ILE A 188 -7.07 -14.54 -9.78
C ILE A 188 -6.74 -13.11 -9.35
N ASN A 189 -7.71 -12.20 -9.32
CA ASN A 189 -7.47 -10.80 -9.00
C ASN A 189 -7.03 -10.60 -7.55
N GLN A 190 -7.60 -11.34 -6.58
CA GLN A 190 -7.16 -11.25 -5.18
C GLN A 190 -5.74 -11.79 -5.00
N THR A 191 -5.37 -12.89 -5.69
CA THR A 191 -3.99 -13.42 -5.65
C THR A 191 -3.02 -12.46 -6.32
N THR A 192 -3.38 -11.91 -7.49
CA THR A 192 -2.54 -10.94 -8.19
C THR A 192 -2.33 -9.67 -7.37
N MET A 193 -3.37 -9.19 -6.68
CA MET A 193 -3.26 -8.05 -5.75
C MET A 193 -2.33 -8.38 -4.58
N GLY A 194 -2.42 -9.60 -4.02
CA GLY A 194 -1.50 -10.04 -2.97
C GLY A 194 -0.05 -10.04 -3.44
N LEU A 195 0.22 -10.59 -4.62
CA LEU A 195 1.57 -10.55 -5.23
C LEU A 195 2.02 -9.12 -5.52
N LEU A 196 1.12 -8.25 -5.98
CA LEU A 196 1.43 -6.83 -6.20
C LEU A 196 1.87 -6.16 -4.90
N PHE A 197 1.14 -6.36 -3.80
CA PHE A 197 1.51 -5.78 -2.51
C PHE A 197 2.83 -6.34 -1.97
N MET A 198 3.11 -7.63 -2.16
CA MET A 198 4.42 -8.22 -1.82
C MET A 198 5.56 -7.55 -2.61
N GLN A 199 5.35 -7.28 -3.90
CA GLN A 199 6.34 -6.56 -4.72
C GLN A 199 6.49 -5.10 -4.27
N LEU A 200 5.40 -4.41 -3.93
CA LEU A 200 5.46 -3.03 -3.44
C LEU A 200 6.18 -2.92 -2.10
N LEU A 201 6.03 -3.91 -1.21
CA LEU A 201 6.80 -4.01 0.03
C LEU A 201 8.31 -4.14 -0.24
N ASN A 202 8.70 -4.90 -1.26
CA ASN A 202 10.10 -5.03 -1.67
C ASN A 202 10.66 -3.76 -2.36
N HIS A 203 9.78 -2.85 -2.81
CA HIS A 203 10.16 -1.63 -3.54
C HIS A 203 9.72 -0.36 -2.81
N THR A 204 9.79 -0.34 -1.49
CA THR A 204 9.46 0.84 -0.68
C THR A 204 10.45 2.00 -0.87
N ASP A 205 11.63 1.75 -1.46
CA ASP A 205 12.54 2.78 -1.97
C ASP A 205 11.92 3.62 -3.11
N LYS A 206 10.89 3.09 -3.77
CA LYS A 206 10.12 3.78 -4.83
C LYS A 206 8.87 4.50 -4.29
N LEU A 207 8.58 4.37 -3.00
CA LEU A 207 7.50 5.15 -2.38
C LEU A 207 7.90 6.62 -2.36
N SER A 208 7.03 7.47 -2.90
CA SER A 208 7.24 8.91 -2.86
C SER A 208 7.03 9.44 -1.45
N HIS A 209 7.98 10.19 -0.96
CA HIS A 209 7.91 10.80 0.36
C HIS A 209 7.55 12.28 0.22
N GLU A 210 6.58 12.73 0.99
CA GLU A 210 6.11 14.10 0.96
C GLU A 210 7.05 15.06 1.68
N SER A 211 7.72 14.55 2.70
CA SER A 211 8.60 15.33 3.54
C SER A 211 9.87 14.56 3.87
N ARG A 212 10.87 15.29 4.39
CA ARG A 212 12.10 14.69 4.92
C ARG A 212 11.78 13.73 6.06
N GLU A 213 10.78 14.05 6.86
CA GLU A 213 10.32 13.27 8.01
C GLU A 213 9.72 11.93 7.55
N ASP A 214 8.84 11.94 6.56
CA ASP A 214 8.23 10.71 6.01
C ASP A 214 9.31 9.80 5.41
N LYS A 215 10.25 10.40 4.66
CA LYS A 215 11.41 9.67 4.16
C LYS A 215 12.23 9.03 5.28
N ALA A 216 12.51 9.78 6.34
CA ALA A 216 13.30 9.29 7.46
C ALA A 216 12.63 8.09 8.15
N ILE A 217 11.30 8.09 8.32
CA ILE A 217 10.56 6.97 8.89
C ILE A 217 10.67 5.73 8.00
N MET A 218 10.53 5.89 6.69
CA MET A 218 10.67 4.76 5.76
C MET A 218 12.09 4.22 5.70
N ASP A 219 13.08 5.11 5.71
CA ASP A 219 14.49 4.73 5.73
C ASP A 219 14.83 3.94 7.02
N ILE A 220 14.28 4.36 8.17
CA ILE A 220 14.44 3.62 9.45
C ILE A 220 13.74 2.27 9.40
N PHE A 221 12.52 2.17 8.89
CA PHE A 221 11.84 0.89 8.80
C PHE A 221 12.60 -0.10 7.90
N ARG A 222 13.13 0.38 6.77
CA ARG A 222 13.99 -0.44 5.90
C ARG A 222 15.27 -0.84 6.63
N TYR A 223 15.94 0.08 7.33
CA TYR A 223 17.11 -0.23 8.11
C TYR A 223 16.84 -1.33 9.17
N ILE A 224 15.71 -1.26 9.86
CA ILE A 224 15.29 -2.29 10.82
C ILE A 224 15.07 -3.64 10.12
N GLU A 225 14.40 -3.67 8.95
CA GLU A 225 14.20 -4.91 8.19
C GLU A 225 15.52 -5.60 7.82
N GLU A 226 16.51 -4.82 7.39
CA GLU A 226 17.80 -5.33 6.92
C GLU A 226 18.78 -5.63 8.07
N ASN A 227 18.69 -4.91 9.19
CA ASN A 227 19.69 -4.91 10.26
C ASN A 227 19.11 -5.27 11.64
N TYR A 228 17.94 -5.92 11.72
CA TYR A 228 17.26 -6.16 12.99
C TYR A 228 18.09 -6.94 14.00
N ARG A 229 19.03 -7.79 13.57
CA ARG A 229 19.87 -8.60 14.44
C ARG A 229 20.83 -7.74 15.26
N ASP A 230 21.61 -6.88 14.63
CA ASP A 230 22.75 -6.18 15.23
C ASP A 230 22.63 -4.65 15.13
N GLY A 231 21.61 -4.12 14.42
CA GLY A 231 21.47 -2.69 14.15
C GLY A 231 21.07 -1.86 15.37
N SER A 232 21.61 -0.65 15.44
CA SER A 232 21.26 0.35 16.44
C SER A 232 20.75 1.65 15.81
N LEU A 233 20.03 2.48 16.59
CA LEU A 233 19.61 3.81 16.12
C LEU A 233 20.82 4.71 15.82
N THR A 234 21.91 4.55 16.56
CA THR A 234 23.15 5.32 16.33
C THR A 234 23.75 5.00 14.96
N ASP A 235 23.83 3.71 14.62
CA ASP A 235 24.35 3.28 13.33
C ASP A 235 23.40 3.68 12.18
N ALA A 236 22.09 3.55 12.40
CA ALA A 236 21.09 4.01 11.44
C ALA A 236 21.19 5.51 11.16
N ALA A 237 21.25 6.34 12.20
CA ALA A 237 21.37 7.79 12.07
C ALA A 237 22.63 8.18 11.29
N LYS A 238 23.75 7.52 11.58
CA LYS A 238 25.02 7.72 10.88
C LYS A 238 24.96 7.29 9.42
N LEU A 239 24.44 6.09 9.15
CA LEU A 239 24.34 5.52 7.79
C LEU A 239 23.41 6.35 6.90
N LEU A 240 22.28 6.78 7.46
CA LEU A 240 21.23 7.50 6.74
C LEU A 240 21.43 9.02 6.75
N HIS A 241 22.52 9.51 7.36
CA HIS A 241 22.86 10.93 7.47
C HIS A 241 21.79 11.80 8.15
N TYR A 242 21.18 11.27 9.23
CA TYR A 242 20.26 12.00 10.08
C TYR A 242 20.92 12.34 11.43
N ASP A 243 20.49 13.45 12.04
CA ASP A 243 20.83 13.72 13.45
C ASP A 243 20.13 12.70 14.34
N PHE A 244 20.86 12.17 15.32
CA PHE A 244 20.38 11.11 16.22
C PHE A 244 19.16 11.55 17.05
N TYR A 245 19.22 12.74 17.64
CA TYR A 245 18.16 13.23 18.53
C TYR A 245 16.91 13.58 17.75
N TRP A 246 17.09 14.25 16.60
CA TRP A 246 15.99 14.54 15.69
C TRP A 246 15.31 13.25 15.20
N LEU A 247 16.09 12.27 14.75
CA LEU A 247 15.56 11.00 14.24
C LEU A 247 14.81 10.22 15.32
N SER A 248 15.36 10.14 16.53
CA SER A 248 14.71 9.49 17.68
C SER A 248 13.37 10.14 18.03
N HIS A 249 13.32 11.47 17.98
CA HIS A 249 12.10 12.24 18.24
C HIS A 249 11.05 12.04 17.14
N GLU A 250 11.45 12.10 15.86
CA GLU A 250 10.54 11.90 14.73
C GLU A 250 9.94 10.48 14.69
N ILE A 251 10.74 9.45 14.94
CA ILE A 251 10.24 8.08 15.04
C ILE A 251 9.11 8.01 16.09
N LYS A 252 9.35 8.51 17.29
CA LYS A 252 8.37 8.48 18.39
C LYS A 252 7.11 9.27 18.07
N ASN A 253 7.27 10.48 17.51
CA ASN A 253 6.14 11.36 17.19
C ASN A 253 5.25 10.80 16.09
N ARG A 254 5.85 10.25 15.02
CA ARG A 254 5.12 9.79 13.83
C ARG A 254 4.52 8.40 13.99
N THR A 255 5.15 7.54 14.77
CA THR A 255 4.75 6.14 14.89
C THR A 255 4.15 5.79 16.26
N GLY A 256 4.24 6.68 17.24
CA GLY A 256 3.86 6.43 18.64
C GLY A 256 4.84 5.53 19.39
N LYS A 257 5.82 4.90 18.71
CA LYS A 257 6.79 3.95 19.26
C LYS A 257 8.21 4.44 19.06
N THR A 258 9.11 4.02 19.95
CA THR A 258 10.55 4.25 19.81
C THR A 258 11.19 3.30 18.78
N TYR A 259 12.38 3.63 18.30
CA TYR A 259 13.19 2.71 17.49
C TYR A 259 13.36 1.33 18.15
N THR A 260 13.65 1.30 19.46
CA THR A 260 13.84 0.04 20.20
C THR A 260 12.58 -0.81 20.22
N GLU A 261 11.40 -0.21 20.36
CA GLU A 261 10.12 -0.91 20.31
C GLU A 261 9.86 -1.50 18.91
N HIS A 262 10.12 -0.77 17.83
CA HIS A 262 10.03 -1.28 16.46
C HIS A 262 11.03 -2.41 16.19
N LEU A 263 12.28 -2.25 16.63
CA LEU A 263 13.30 -3.29 16.51
C LEU A 263 12.91 -4.56 17.26
N GLN A 264 12.39 -4.42 18.47
CA GLN A 264 11.89 -5.54 19.28
C GLN A 264 10.73 -6.25 18.60
N GLU A 265 9.78 -5.52 18.03
CA GLU A 265 8.66 -6.11 17.27
C GLU A 265 9.18 -6.94 16.09
N LYS A 266 10.13 -6.41 15.31
CA LYS A 266 10.74 -7.14 14.18
C LYS A 266 11.46 -8.40 14.64
N ARG A 267 12.28 -8.32 15.69
CA ARG A 267 12.98 -9.48 16.25
C ARG A 267 12.03 -10.57 16.73
N LEU A 268 10.97 -10.19 17.44
CA LEU A 268 9.98 -11.15 17.96
C LEU A 268 9.15 -11.77 16.83
N SER A 269 8.79 -11.01 15.81
CA SER A 269 8.12 -11.52 14.62
C SER A 269 8.97 -12.56 13.89
N GLN A 270 10.26 -12.23 13.68
CA GLN A 270 11.21 -13.16 13.07
C GLN A 270 11.43 -14.41 13.91
N ALA A 271 11.48 -14.27 15.25
CA ALA A 271 11.57 -15.42 16.15
C ALA A 271 10.33 -16.33 16.04
N ALA A 272 9.13 -15.77 15.98
CA ALA A 272 7.90 -16.52 15.80
C ALA A 272 7.89 -17.30 14.46
N PHE A 273 8.38 -16.67 13.39
CA PHE A 273 8.56 -17.34 12.09
C PHE A 273 9.55 -18.52 12.18
N LEU A 274 10.73 -18.30 12.77
CA LEU A 274 11.74 -19.35 12.92
C LEU A 274 11.27 -20.50 13.80
N LEU A 275 10.51 -20.22 14.88
CA LEU A 275 9.93 -21.24 15.74
C LEU A 275 8.98 -22.19 14.99
N LYS A 276 8.20 -21.68 14.04
CA LYS A 276 7.24 -22.46 13.25
C LYS A 276 7.85 -23.20 12.07
N ASN A 277 8.91 -22.64 11.50
CA ASN A 277 9.39 -23.07 10.18
C ASN A 277 10.78 -23.75 10.23
N THR A 278 11.44 -23.81 11.40
CA THR A 278 12.78 -24.41 11.52
C THR A 278 12.89 -25.32 12.73
N PRO A 279 13.80 -26.33 12.70
CA PRO A 279 14.09 -27.18 13.84
C PRO A 279 15.04 -26.54 14.89
N LEU A 280 15.47 -25.29 14.70
CA LEU A 280 16.39 -24.61 15.60
C LEU A 280 15.85 -24.59 17.02
N SER A 281 16.71 -24.77 18.02
CA SER A 281 16.33 -24.63 19.43
C SER A 281 15.87 -23.20 19.75
N VAL A 282 15.10 -23.02 20.82
CA VAL A 282 14.67 -21.69 21.27
C VAL A 282 15.87 -20.77 21.53
N GLU A 283 16.96 -21.37 22.04
CA GLU A 283 18.20 -20.64 22.33
C GLU A 283 18.92 -20.15 21.07
N GLU A 284 19.04 -21.03 20.06
CA GLU A 284 19.61 -20.67 18.77
C GLU A 284 18.79 -19.58 18.08
N ILE A 285 17.45 -19.65 18.17
CA ILE A 285 16.55 -18.62 17.64
C ILE A 285 16.75 -17.30 18.36
N ALA A 286 16.83 -17.28 19.70
CA ALA A 286 17.06 -16.05 20.45
C ALA A 286 18.34 -15.35 19.97
N ILE A 287 19.44 -16.09 19.82
CA ILE A 287 20.71 -15.57 19.31
C ILE A 287 20.57 -15.12 17.84
N ALA A 288 19.93 -15.91 17.00
CA ALA A 288 19.74 -15.61 15.57
C ALA A 288 18.98 -14.29 15.34
N VAL A 289 18.05 -13.94 16.22
CA VAL A 289 17.29 -12.70 16.14
C VAL A 289 17.86 -11.54 16.97
N GLY A 290 19.06 -11.70 17.54
CA GLY A 290 19.81 -10.61 18.20
C GLY A 290 19.56 -10.47 19.71
N TYR A 291 19.20 -11.56 20.43
CA TYR A 291 19.11 -11.57 21.88
C TYR A 291 20.21 -12.42 22.52
N GLU A 292 21.13 -11.81 23.22
CA GLU A 292 22.15 -12.51 24.00
C GLU A 292 21.58 -13.06 25.32
N ASN A 293 20.64 -12.32 25.93
CA ASN A 293 20.00 -12.72 27.19
C ASN A 293 18.74 -13.56 26.93
N LYS A 294 18.85 -14.86 27.11
CA LYS A 294 17.75 -15.83 26.90
C LYS A 294 16.56 -15.59 27.82
N SER A 295 16.78 -15.27 29.08
CA SER A 295 15.71 -15.01 30.05
C SER A 295 14.89 -13.78 29.67
N TYR A 296 15.58 -12.74 29.21
CA TYR A 296 14.93 -11.55 28.68
C TYR A 296 14.11 -11.87 27.43
N PHE A 297 14.66 -12.62 26.46
CA PHE A 297 13.94 -13.07 25.28
C PHE A 297 12.68 -13.84 25.64
N HIS A 298 12.76 -14.83 26.53
CA HIS A 298 11.59 -15.61 26.97
C HIS A 298 10.49 -14.73 27.55
N ARG A 299 10.84 -13.75 28.40
CA ARG A 299 9.90 -12.84 29.02
C ARG A 299 9.16 -11.99 27.97
N ILE A 300 9.89 -11.28 27.11
CA ILE A 300 9.29 -10.37 26.12
C ILE A 300 8.50 -11.13 25.04
N PHE A 301 8.93 -12.34 24.66
CA PHE A 301 8.20 -13.20 23.76
C PHE A 301 6.85 -13.61 24.36
N THR A 302 6.85 -14.02 25.64
CA THR A 302 5.63 -14.40 26.35
C THR A 302 4.69 -13.22 26.54
N GLU A 303 5.22 -12.03 26.84
CA GLU A 303 4.43 -10.78 26.90
C GLU A 303 3.75 -10.47 25.57
N LYS A 304 4.45 -10.62 24.45
CA LYS A 304 3.91 -10.31 23.10
C LYS A 304 2.89 -11.35 22.63
N PHE A 305 3.17 -12.65 22.80
CA PHE A 305 2.37 -13.74 22.19
C PHE A 305 1.47 -14.50 23.19
N GLY A 306 1.48 -14.12 24.47
CA GLY A 306 0.65 -14.75 25.50
C GLY A 306 1.09 -16.19 25.86
N THR A 307 2.17 -16.70 25.27
CA THR A 307 2.65 -18.07 25.47
C THR A 307 4.18 -18.16 25.35
N THR A 308 4.78 -19.18 25.98
CA THR A 308 6.25 -19.36 25.88
C THR A 308 6.68 -19.77 24.48
N PRO A 309 7.92 -19.45 24.05
CA PRO A 309 8.46 -19.83 22.73
C PRO A 309 8.28 -21.33 22.41
N LYS A 310 8.54 -22.20 23.41
CA LYS A 310 8.38 -23.66 23.24
C LYS A 310 6.94 -24.03 22.95
N LYS A 311 5.97 -23.56 23.75
CA LYS A 311 4.55 -23.83 23.54
C LYS A 311 4.03 -23.25 22.21
N PHE A 312 4.55 -22.06 21.81
CA PHE A 312 4.21 -21.43 20.54
C PHE A 312 4.57 -22.30 19.34
N ARG A 313 5.74 -22.99 19.39
CA ARG A 313 6.16 -23.97 18.39
C ARG A 313 5.21 -25.16 18.32
N ASP A 314 4.87 -25.72 19.50
CA ASP A 314 4.07 -26.96 19.59
C ASP A 314 2.65 -26.77 19.01
N VAL A 315 2.05 -25.60 19.16
CA VAL A 315 0.73 -25.25 18.60
C VAL A 315 0.75 -25.12 17.07
N GLY A 316 1.89 -24.84 16.45
CA GLY A 316 2.05 -24.74 14.98
C GLY A 316 2.29 -26.07 14.26
N ASN A 317 2.46 -27.17 14.99
CA ASN A 317 2.74 -28.51 14.44
C ASN A 317 1.51 -29.46 14.47
N VAL A 318 0.30 -28.94 14.58
CA VAL A 318 -0.96 -29.71 14.51
C VAL A 318 -1.68 -29.49 13.21
#